data_6791696f1419d34389c1a5249dc952cf
#
_entry.id   6791696f1419d34389c1a5249dc952cf
#
_cell.length_a   1.000
_cell.length_b   1.000
_cell.length_c   1.000
_cell.angle_alpha   90.00
_cell.angle_beta   90.00
_cell.angle_gamma   90.00
#
_symmetry.space_group_name_H-M   'P 1'
#
loop_
_entity.id
_entity.type
_entity.pdbx_description
1 polymer ?
#
loop_
_entity_poly.entity_id
_entity_poly.type
_entity_poly.pdbx_seq_one_letter_code
_entity_poly.pdbx_strand_id
1 'polypeptide(L)'
;MKIDWEKAIGLTAAAAMLLPLAACGGSNNAGDAKSGGTEDVTLSVWAPQEDQDGGNDSWLSQVEANFEKEHPEYKITWKNDVLSEGDAATQVQTDPTAAADVYMFASDQLGALMKAQGIGELGSDAEKQVKEQNGDLEVASVTGSDGKMYGVPYTDNTWFMYYDKSTFSEDDIKSLDTMVSKAAVAFPLNDSWYIGGFYDGLTLFGEDGTDPDAGMVFPKDAGDITKYLVDLAANPNFHNSADNSGLSEMQSGTVKAFFSGSWSAADIKEALGANMGVAQLPTFTVNGTPKQMKSFAATKAAAYNPNAKNPKAAAQFAAYLGSTESQKLHYTAVSY
;
A
#
# COMPACT_ATOMS: atom_id res chain seq x y z
N MET A 1 -44.74 32.87 -21.05
CA MET A 1 -44.60 32.71 -22.50
C MET A 1 -44.24 31.27 -22.74
N LYS A 2 -45.23 30.44 -23.08
CA LYS A 2 -45.10 29.02 -23.38
C LYS A 2 -44.71 28.91 -24.86
N ILE A 3 -43.72 28.06 -25.17
CA ILE A 3 -43.47 27.65 -26.56
C ILE A 3 -43.53 26.13 -26.56
N ASP A 4 -44.57 25.61 -27.20
CA ASP A 4 -44.81 24.24 -27.58
C ASP A 4 -43.96 23.90 -28.82
N TRP A 5 -43.32 22.73 -28.79
CA TRP A 5 -42.72 22.13 -29.97
C TRP A 5 -43.22 20.70 -30.14
N GLU A 6 -44.34 20.57 -30.80
CA GLU A 6 -44.73 19.32 -31.47
C GLU A 6 -44.59 19.49 -33.00
N LYS A 7 -44.16 18.38 -33.62
CA LYS A 7 -44.30 18.00 -35.04
C LYS A 7 -43.28 18.49 -36.06
N ALA A 8 -42.41 17.55 -36.45
CA ALA A 8 -42.14 17.29 -37.86
C ALA A 8 -41.81 15.81 -38.08
N ILE A 9 -42.78 15.12 -38.69
CA ILE A 9 -42.66 13.77 -39.25
C ILE A 9 -42.08 13.92 -40.65
N GLY A 10 -41.06 13.11 -40.97
CA GLY A 10 -40.52 12.98 -42.33
C GLY A 10 -40.11 11.54 -42.61
N LEU A 11 -40.99 10.78 -43.27
CA LEU A 11 -40.73 9.48 -43.88
C LEU A 11 -39.84 9.64 -45.12
N THR A 12 -38.90 8.69 -45.33
CA THR A 12 -38.51 8.09 -46.63
C THR A 12 -37.44 7.03 -46.37
N ALA A 13 -37.61 5.91 -46.69
CA ALA A 13 -37.75 4.97 -47.80
C ALA A 13 -36.72 3.83 -47.60
N ALA A 14 -37.27 2.64 -47.55
CA ALA A 14 -36.55 1.36 -47.53
C ALA A 14 -35.87 1.08 -48.87
N ALA A 15 -34.64 0.57 -48.81
CA ALA A 15 -34.05 -0.16 -49.95
C ALA A 15 -33.56 -1.52 -49.42
N ALA A 16 -34.34 -2.55 -49.72
CA ALA A 16 -33.99 -3.93 -49.58
C ALA A 16 -33.00 -4.33 -50.68
N MET A 17 -31.83 -4.89 -50.30
CA MET A 17 -31.00 -5.65 -51.24
C MET A 17 -30.86 -7.10 -50.75
N LEU A 18 -31.30 -7.97 -51.60
CA LEU A 18 -31.36 -9.42 -51.51
C LEU A 18 -29.93 -10.03 -51.54
N LEU A 19 -29.68 -10.93 -50.64
CA LEU A 19 -28.55 -11.88 -50.66
C LEU A 19 -28.88 -13.06 -51.59
N PRO A 20 -27.93 -13.63 -52.32
CA PRO A 20 -28.03 -15.00 -52.78
C PRO A 20 -27.42 -15.96 -51.78
N LEU A 21 -28.23 -16.89 -51.30
CA LEU A 21 -27.75 -18.13 -50.67
C LEU A 21 -27.02 -18.98 -51.73
N ALA A 22 -25.77 -19.32 -51.47
CA ALA A 22 -25.13 -20.48 -52.09
C ALA A 22 -24.84 -21.50 -50.99
N ALA A 23 -25.70 -22.48 -50.90
CA ALA A 23 -25.43 -23.71 -50.13
C ALA A 23 -24.57 -24.62 -50.96
N CYS A 24 -23.43 -25.09 -50.38
CA CYS A 24 -22.84 -26.40 -50.71
C CYS A 24 -22.11 -26.92 -49.46
N GLY A 25 -22.55 -28.12 -49.07
CA GLY A 25 -22.12 -28.80 -47.87
C GLY A 25 -20.71 -29.43 -47.99
N GLY A 26 -20.17 -29.77 -46.84
CA GLY A 26 -18.92 -30.56 -46.70
C GLY A 26 -18.47 -30.60 -45.24
N SER A 27 -18.53 -31.76 -44.68
CA SER A 27 -18.28 -32.20 -43.31
C SER A 27 -17.03 -31.67 -42.58
N ASN A 28 -17.22 -31.50 -41.24
CA ASN A 28 -16.28 -31.83 -40.14
C ASN A 28 -14.89 -31.14 -40.12
N ASN A 29 -14.73 -30.16 -39.27
CA ASN A 29 -13.97 -30.24 -38.02
C ASN A 29 -14.06 -28.85 -37.35
N ALA A 30 -14.82 -28.80 -36.27
CA ALA A 30 -14.68 -27.70 -35.31
C ALA A 30 -13.36 -27.89 -34.60
N GLY A 31 -12.32 -27.30 -35.12
CA GLY A 31 -11.14 -26.93 -34.40
C GLY A 31 -11.25 -25.45 -34.13
N ASP A 32 -11.57 -25.07 -32.90
CA ASP A 32 -11.33 -23.72 -32.41
C ASP A 32 -9.84 -23.42 -32.60
N ALA A 33 -9.49 -22.85 -33.73
CA ALA A 33 -8.22 -22.18 -33.90
C ALA A 33 -8.34 -20.89 -33.04
N LYS A 34 -7.89 -20.98 -31.77
CA LYS A 34 -7.46 -19.81 -31.04
C LYS A 34 -6.50 -19.06 -31.96
N SER A 35 -6.96 -17.91 -32.43
CA SER A 35 -6.12 -16.92 -33.07
C SER A 35 -5.07 -16.53 -32.02
N GLY A 36 -3.90 -17.13 -32.07
CA GLY A 36 -2.77 -16.84 -31.20
C GLY A 36 -2.08 -15.54 -31.63
N GLY A 37 -2.84 -14.44 -31.65
CA GLY A 37 -2.29 -13.11 -31.81
C GLY A 37 -1.91 -12.57 -30.43
N THR A 38 -0.70 -12.03 -30.31
CA THR A 38 -0.25 -11.29 -29.12
C THR A 38 -1.07 -10.02 -29.00
N GLU A 39 -1.61 -9.72 -27.82
CA GLU A 39 -2.36 -8.50 -27.51
C GLU A 39 -1.37 -7.39 -27.09
N ASP A 40 -1.39 -6.26 -27.79
CA ASP A 40 -0.63 -5.07 -27.38
C ASP A 40 -1.32 -4.42 -26.16
N VAL A 41 -0.66 -4.43 -25.01
CA VAL A 41 -1.14 -3.92 -23.72
C VAL A 41 -0.23 -2.80 -23.23
N THR A 42 -0.81 -1.72 -22.73
CA THR A 42 -0.06 -0.74 -21.93
C THR A 42 -0.53 -0.85 -20.49
N LEU A 43 0.39 -0.98 -19.55
CA LEU A 43 0.13 -0.94 -18.12
C LEU A 43 0.92 0.19 -17.48
N SER A 44 0.21 1.07 -16.77
CA SER A 44 0.80 2.04 -15.87
C SER A 44 0.88 1.45 -14.46
N VAL A 45 2.03 1.64 -13.80
CA VAL A 45 2.29 1.08 -12.46
C VAL A 45 2.80 2.16 -11.54
N TRP A 46 2.17 2.29 -10.37
CA TRP A 46 2.68 3.08 -9.26
C TRP A 46 3.28 2.16 -8.20
N ALA A 47 4.56 2.33 -7.94
CA ALA A 47 5.31 1.60 -6.91
C ALA A 47 6.21 2.55 -6.13
N PRO A 48 6.59 2.22 -4.88
CA PRO A 48 7.49 3.05 -4.10
C PRO A 48 8.89 3.09 -4.69
N GLN A 49 9.70 4.05 -4.24
CA GLN A 49 11.05 4.27 -4.76
C GLN A 49 11.95 3.04 -4.56
N GLU A 50 11.89 2.42 -3.37
CA GLU A 50 12.70 1.26 -3.01
C GLU A 50 12.49 0.05 -3.93
N ASP A 51 11.29 -0.12 -4.48
CA ASP A 51 10.95 -1.21 -5.40
C ASP A 51 11.43 -0.93 -6.84
N GLN A 52 11.80 0.30 -7.14
CA GLN A 52 12.27 0.77 -8.45
C GLN A 52 13.76 1.14 -8.47
N ASP A 53 14.41 1.16 -7.31
CA ASP A 53 15.84 1.44 -7.21
C ASP A 53 16.68 0.35 -7.87
N GLY A 54 17.74 0.77 -8.59
CA GLY A 54 18.59 -0.16 -9.35
C GLY A 54 18.25 -0.23 -10.85
N GLY A 55 17.25 0.50 -11.33
CA GLY A 55 16.90 0.54 -12.76
C GLY A 55 16.43 -0.84 -13.26
N ASN A 56 17.12 -1.41 -14.25
CA ASN A 56 16.77 -2.73 -14.81
C ASN A 56 16.98 -3.90 -13.82
N ASP A 57 17.73 -3.68 -12.75
CA ASP A 57 17.98 -4.67 -11.70
C ASP A 57 17.04 -4.47 -10.49
N SER A 58 16.15 -3.48 -10.54
CA SER A 58 15.13 -3.26 -9.51
C SER A 58 14.16 -4.44 -9.42
N TRP A 59 13.54 -4.62 -8.26
CA TRP A 59 12.53 -5.65 -8.10
C TRP A 59 11.40 -5.51 -9.13
N LEU A 60 10.83 -4.33 -9.27
CA LEU A 60 9.72 -4.10 -10.19
C LEU A 60 10.09 -4.49 -11.64
N SER A 61 11.25 -4.01 -12.15
CA SER A 61 11.69 -4.32 -13.51
C SER A 61 11.90 -5.83 -13.74
N GLN A 62 12.42 -6.55 -12.74
CA GLN A 62 12.62 -7.99 -12.84
C GLN A 62 11.28 -8.76 -12.82
N VAL A 63 10.32 -8.32 -11.98
CA VAL A 63 8.97 -8.91 -11.92
C VAL A 63 8.22 -8.68 -13.22
N GLU A 64 8.28 -7.48 -13.80
CA GLU A 64 7.72 -7.17 -15.11
C GLU A 64 8.26 -8.07 -16.20
N ALA A 65 9.58 -8.24 -16.27
CA ALA A 65 10.23 -9.12 -17.24
C ALA A 65 9.86 -10.61 -17.06
N ASN A 66 9.61 -11.05 -15.83
CA ASN A 66 9.17 -12.40 -15.55
C ASN A 66 7.70 -12.60 -15.91
N PHE A 67 6.84 -11.61 -15.58
CA PHE A 67 5.43 -11.63 -15.97
C PHE A 67 5.24 -11.73 -17.49
N GLU A 68 6.02 -10.97 -18.28
CA GLU A 68 5.99 -11.08 -19.76
C GLU A 68 6.35 -12.48 -20.26
N LYS A 69 7.29 -13.18 -19.61
CA LYS A 69 7.67 -14.54 -19.99
C LYS A 69 6.56 -15.56 -19.69
N GLU A 70 5.83 -15.35 -18.59
CA GLU A 70 4.72 -16.23 -18.19
C GLU A 70 3.43 -15.92 -18.95
N HIS A 71 3.29 -14.68 -19.47
CA HIS A 71 2.13 -14.19 -20.21
C HIS A 71 2.48 -13.81 -21.67
N PRO A 72 2.94 -14.79 -22.50
CA PRO A 72 3.34 -14.51 -23.87
C PRO A 72 2.17 -14.09 -24.79
N GLU A 73 0.93 -14.19 -24.28
CA GLU A 73 -0.26 -13.64 -24.96
C GLU A 73 -0.28 -12.12 -24.97
N TYR A 74 0.50 -11.45 -24.10
CA TYR A 74 0.62 -9.99 -24.03
C TYR A 74 1.95 -9.51 -24.59
N LYS A 75 1.92 -8.37 -25.27
CA LYS A 75 3.09 -7.54 -25.53
C LYS A 75 2.90 -6.23 -24.76
N ILE A 76 3.61 -6.13 -23.63
CA ILE A 76 3.36 -5.07 -22.66
C ILE A 76 4.28 -3.87 -22.89
N THR A 77 3.69 -2.68 -22.78
CA THR A 77 4.42 -1.42 -22.65
C THR A 77 4.22 -0.89 -21.23
N TRP A 78 5.26 -0.92 -20.43
CA TRP A 78 5.25 -0.45 -19.05
C TRP A 78 5.39 1.06 -18.97
N LYS A 79 4.69 1.66 -17.99
CA LYS A 79 4.78 3.08 -17.63
C LYS A 79 4.82 3.18 -16.11
N ASN A 80 6.02 3.23 -15.56
CA ASN A 80 6.25 3.23 -14.13
C ASN A 80 6.43 4.64 -13.62
N ASP A 81 5.73 4.97 -12.52
CA ASP A 81 5.91 6.20 -11.78
C ASP A 81 6.14 5.87 -10.30
N VAL A 82 6.92 6.69 -9.63
CA VAL A 82 7.19 6.56 -8.20
C VAL A 82 6.03 7.16 -7.42
N LEU A 83 5.40 6.32 -6.59
CA LEU A 83 4.40 6.74 -5.63
C LEU A 83 4.47 5.86 -4.38
N SER A 84 4.54 6.49 -3.21
CA SER A 84 4.47 5.78 -1.93
C SER A 84 3.11 5.11 -1.74
N GLU A 85 3.09 3.93 -1.14
CA GLU A 85 1.86 3.21 -0.81
C GLU A 85 0.96 4.03 0.12
N GLY A 86 1.56 4.88 0.98
CA GLY A 86 0.84 5.80 1.85
C GLY A 86 0.08 6.92 1.11
N ASP A 87 0.48 7.23 -0.12
CA ASP A 87 -0.14 8.30 -0.92
C ASP A 87 -1.14 7.77 -1.97
N ALA A 88 -1.22 6.45 -2.16
CA ALA A 88 -2.00 5.84 -3.24
C ALA A 88 -3.48 6.24 -3.20
N ALA A 89 -4.12 6.16 -2.02
CA ALA A 89 -5.54 6.52 -1.91
C ALA A 89 -5.80 8.00 -2.22
N THR A 90 -4.90 8.89 -1.80
CA THR A 90 -5.03 10.33 -2.09
C THR A 90 -4.98 10.60 -3.58
N GLN A 91 -4.06 9.95 -4.30
CA GLN A 91 -3.94 10.10 -5.75
C GLN A 91 -5.14 9.49 -6.48
N VAL A 92 -5.54 8.27 -6.11
CA VAL A 92 -6.72 7.60 -6.70
C VAL A 92 -8.00 8.39 -6.46
N GLN A 93 -8.21 8.97 -5.28
CA GLN A 93 -9.38 9.79 -4.97
C GLN A 93 -9.47 11.07 -5.80
N THR A 94 -8.35 11.58 -6.27
CA THR A 94 -8.32 12.79 -7.10
C THR A 94 -8.97 12.55 -8.45
N ASP A 95 -8.64 11.44 -9.13
CA ASP A 95 -9.29 10.97 -10.36
C ASP A 95 -9.04 9.46 -10.53
N PRO A 96 -10.00 8.61 -10.13
CA PRO A 96 -9.85 7.16 -10.26
C PRO A 96 -9.66 6.68 -11.71
N THR A 97 -10.13 7.44 -12.68
CA THR A 97 -10.04 7.07 -14.11
C THR A 97 -8.67 7.41 -14.72
N ALA A 98 -7.94 8.33 -14.10
CA ALA A 98 -6.58 8.74 -14.48
C ALA A 98 -5.50 8.06 -13.62
N ALA A 99 -5.88 7.36 -12.56
CA ALA A 99 -4.95 6.63 -11.72
C ALA A 99 -4.30 5.48 -12.48
N ALA A 100 -3.14 5.01 -11.99
CA ALA A 100 -2.42 3.89 -12.61
C ALA A 100 -3.28 2.62 -12.73
N ASP A 101 -2.99 1.79 -13.74
CA ASP A 101 -3.68 0.53 -13.97
C ASP A 101 -3.42 -0.49 -12.85
N VAL A 102 -2.20 -0.46 -12.30
CA VAL A 102 -1.77 -1.24 -11.12
C VAL A 102 -1.05 -0.30 -10.16
N TYR A 103 -1.30 -0.45 -8.88
CA TYR A 103 -0.60 0.37 -7.87
C TYR A 103 -0.46 -0.38 -6.55
N MET A 104 0.57 -0.02 -5.79
CA MET A 104 0.80 -0.48 -4.44
C MET A 104 0.16 0.47 -3.44
N PHE A 105 -0.40 -0.07 -2.36
CA PHE A 105 -1.09 0.72 -1.34
C PHE A 105 -0.90 0.14 0.06
N ALA A 106 -0.95 0.98 1.07
CA ALA A 106 -1.02 0.57 2.46
C ALA A 106 -2.46 0.14 2.81
N SER A 107 -2.63 -1.01 3.44
CA SER A 107 -3.94 -1.65 3.60
C SER A 107 -4.95 -0.86 4.46
N ASP A 108 -4.49 0.03 5.32
CA ASP A 108 -5.35 0.99 6.04
C ASP A 108 -6.12 1.95 5.11
N GLN A 109 -5.67 2.08 3.85
CA GLN A 109 -6.32 2.90 2.84
C GLN A 109 -7.42 2.18 2.05
N LEU A 110 -7.63 0.88 2.28
CA LEU A 110 -8.57 0.06 1.51
C LEU A 110 -9.97 0.68 1.44
N GLY A 111 -10.51 1.12 2.58
CA GLY A 111 -11.84 1.74 2.63
C GLY A 111 -11.96 3.01 1.78
N ALA A 112 -10.91 3.83 1.74
CA ALA A 112 -10.85 5.04 0.94
C ALA A 112 -10.81 4.73 -0.56
N LEU A 113 -10.04 3.72 -0.97
CA LEU A 113 -9.94 3.23 -2.35
C LEU A 113 -11.25 2.62 -2.84
N MET A 114 -11.93 1.83 -2.00
CA MET A 114 -13.26 1.28 -2.29
C MET A 114 -14.30 2.39 -2.50
N LYS A 115 -14.32 3.38 -1.61
CA LYS A 115 -15.23 4.53 -1.72
C LYS A 115 -14.99 5.34 -2.99
N ALA A 116 -13.75 5.46 -3.43
CA ALA A 116 -13.37 6.13 -4.68
C ALA A 116 -13.68 5.29 -5.93
N GLN A 117 -14.04 4.01 -5.78
CA GLN A 117 -14.21 3.06 -6.89
C GLN A 117 -12.94 2.93 -7.76
N GLY A 118 -11.78 3.07 -7.12
CA GLY A 118 -10.48 3.01 -7.78
C GLY A 118 -9.76 1.69 -7.60
N ILE A 119 -10.32 0.75 -6.82
CA ILE A 119 -9.74 -0.56 -6.55
C ILE A 119 -10.68 -1.68 -7.03
N GLY A 120 -10.13 -2.67 -7.72
CA GLY A 120 -10.90 -3.80 -8.29
C GLY A 120 -10.96 -5.00 -7.35
N GLU A 121 -12.12 -5.69 -7.36
CA GLU A 121 -12.32 -6.96 -6.64
C GLU A 121 -11.43 -8.06 -7.25
N LEU A 122 -10.76 -8.84 -6.43
CA LEU A 122 -9.93 -9.96 -6.91
C LEU A 122 -10.81 -11.07 -7.52
N GLY A 123 -10.31 -11.68 -8.58
CA GLY A 123 -10.89 -12.91 -9.11
C GLY A 123 -10.59 -14.12 -8.22
N SER A 124 -11.34 -15.22 -8.40
CA SER A 124 -11.26 -16.45 -7.60
C SER A 124 -9.86 -17.03 -7.45
N ASP A 125 -9.05 -16.96 -8.50
CA ASP A 125 -7.69 -17.52 -8.48
C ASP A 125 -6.75 -16.68 -7.65
N ALA A 126 -6.85 -15.34 -7.73
CA ALA A 126 -6.10 -14.41 -6.91
C ALA A 126 -6.54 -14.48 -5.43
N GLU A 127 -7.85 -14.57 -5.15
CA GLU A 127 -8.33 -14.79 -3.78
C GLU A 127 -7.79 -16.08 -3.18
N LYS A 128 -7.77 -17.17 -3.96
CA LYS A 128 -7.22 -18.44 -3.52
C LYS A 128 -5.73 -18.31 -3.20
N GLN A 129 -4.97 -17.65 -4.09
CA GLN A 129 -3.56 -17.38 -3.88
C GLN A 129 -3.33 -16.61 -2.57
N VAL A 130 -4.07 -15.53 -2.34
CA VAL A 130 -3.96 -14.72 -1.10
C VAL A 130 -4.21 -15.58 0.14
N LYS A 131 -5.27 -16.39 0.15
CA LYS A 131 -5.61 -17.27 1.27
C LYS A 131 -4.60 -18.39 1.53
N GLU A 132 -3.92 -18.90 0.48
CA GLU A 132 -2.95 -19.97 0.61
C GLU A 132 -1.54 -19.47 1.00
N GLN A 133 -1.21 -18.22 0.67
CA GLN A 133 0.14 -17.68 0.84
C GLN A 133 0.29 -16.76 2.06
N ASN A 134 -0.80 -16.30 2.65
CA ASN A 134 -0.80 -15.29 3.70
C ASN A 134 -1.51 -15.79 4.97
N GLY A 135 -1.21 -15.17 6.09
CA GLY A 135 -1.90 -15.40 7.36
C GLY A 135 -3.23 -14.65 7.47
N ASP A 136 -3.94 -14.89 8.57
CA ASP A 136 -5.28 -14.32 8.80
C ASP A 136 -5.27 -12.78 8.84
N LEU A 137 -4.20 -12.17 9.33
CA LEU A 137 -4.05 -10.72 9.42
C LEU A 137 -3.94 -10.09 8.03
N GLU A 138 -3.06 -10.64 7.19
CA GLU A 138 -2.83 -10.15 5.82
C GLU A 138 -4.08 -10.34 4.97
N VAL A 139 -4.75 -11.49 5.10
CA VAL A 139 -6.04 -11.76 4.43
C VAL A 139 -7.11 -10.75 4.87
N ALA A 140 -7.23 -10.50 6.17
CA ALA A 140 -8.19 -9.54 6.71
C ALA A 140 -7.89 -8.11 6.24
N SER A 141 -6.60 -7.73 6.16
CA SER A 141 -6.18 -6.38 5.77
C SER A 141 -6.55 -5.97 4.34
N VAL A 142 -6.77 -6.94 3.44
CA VAL A 142 -7.18 -6.72 2.05
C VAL A 142 -8.62 -7.11 1.77
N THR A 143 -9.37 -7.50 2.83
CA THR A 143 -10.80 -7.83 2.74
C THR A 143 -11.64 -6.61 3.11
N GLY A 144 -12.47 -6.18 2.19
CA GLY A 144 -13.37 -5.04 2.39
C GLY A 144 -14.53 -5.36 3.32
N SER A 145 -15.25 -4.33 3.77
CA SER A 145 -16.44 -4.45 4.62
C SER A 145 -17.59 -5.26 4.00
N ASP A 146 -17.55 -5.44 2.68
CA ASP A 146 -18.47 -6.28 1.91
C ASP A 146 -18.06 -7.77 1.86
N GLY A 147 -16.97 -8.13 2.52
CA GLY A 147 -16.42 -9.48 2.59
C GLY A 147 -15.64 -9.95 1.36
N LYS A 148 -15.36 -9.06 0.39
CA LYS A 148 -14.60 -9.35 -0.81
C LYS A 148 -13.16 -8.91 -0.67
N MET A 149 -12.26 -9.55 -1.42
CA MET A 149 -10.85 -9.17 -1.44
C MET A 149 -10.53 -8.22 -2.59
N TYR A 150 -9.66 -7.24 -2.32
CA TYR A 150 -9.33 -6.17 -3.25
C TYR A 150 -7.82 -6.00 -3.50
N GLY A 151 -6.99 -6.53 -2.65
CA GLY A 151 -5.55 -6.41 -2.76
C GLY A 151 -4.82 -7.73 -2.60
N VAL A 152 -3.62 -7.82 -3.13
CA VAL A 152 -2.72 -8.97 -2.97
C VAL A 152 -1.56 -8.52 -2.08
N PRO A 153 -1.47 -9.01 -0.83
CA PRO A 153 -0.39 -8.64 0.08
C PRO A 153 0.98 -8.99 -0.51
N TYR A 154 1.96 -8.12 -0.36
CA TYR A 154 3.31 -8.38 -0.80
C TYR A 154 4.39 -8.10 0.26
N THR A 155 4.06 -7.33 1.32
CA THR A 155 4.94 -7.18 2.48
C THR A 155 4.14 -6.71 3.70
N ASP A 156 4.67 -6.97 4.90
CA ASP A 156 4.15 -6.43 6.14
C ASP A 156 4.40 -4.92 6.22
N ASN A 157 3.50 -4.21 6.89
CA ASN A 157 3.62 -2.79 7.13
C ASN A 157 3.52 -2.48 8.62
N THR A 158 4.65 -2.17 9.22
CA THR A 158 4.74 -1.75 10.62
C THR A 158 5.96 -0.86 10.80
N TRP A 159 6.05 -0.20 11.95
CA TRP A 159 7.17 0.64 12.30
C TRP A 159 7.74 0.21 13.66
N PHE A 160 9.02 0.52 13.84
CA PHE A 160 9.81 0.17 15.02
C PHE A 160 10.84 1.26 15.28
N MET A 161 11.82 1.00 16.13
CA MET A 161 12.81 2.01 16.51
C MET A 161 14.20 1.65 15.99
N TYR A 162 14.82 2.60 15.28
CA TYR A 162 16.26 2.63 15.01
C TYR A 162 16.99 3.47 16.05
N TYR A 163 18.19 3.07 16.41
CA TYR A 163 19.02 3.82 17.36
C TYR A 163 20.51 3.66 17.12
N ASP A 164 21.29 4.65 17.55
CA ASP A 164 22.75 4.61 17.54
C ASP A 164 23.28 3.90 18.81
N LYS A 165 23.80 2.68 18.64
CA LYS A 165 24.39 1.86 19.72
C LYS A 165 25.59 2.51 20.39
N SER A 166 26.25 3.49 19.76
CA SER A 166 27.32 4.26 20.38
C SER A 166 26.80 5.26 21.42
N THR A 167 25.51 5.61 21.34
CA THR A 167 24.87 6.59 22.23
C THR A 167 23.97 5.92 23.26
N PHE A 168 23.14 4.97 22.87
CA PHE A 168 22.19 4.30 23.73
C PHE A 168 22.59 2.86 24.02
N SER A 169 22.57 2.48 25.29
CA SER A 169 22.67 1.08 25.71
C SER A 169 21.35 0.34 25.54
N GLU A 170 21.37 -1.00 25.66
CA GLU A 170 20.17 -1.83 25.65
C GLU A 170 19.17 -1.51 26.77
N ASP A 171 19.63 -0.93 27.88
CA ASP A 171 18.76 -0.49 28.97
C ASP A 171 18.15 0.88 28.69
N ASP A 172 18.90 1.80 28.08
CA ASP A 172 18.40 3.13 27.74
C ASP A 172 17.20 3.06 26.78
N ILE A 173 17.25 2.16 25.78
CA ILE A 173 16.23 2.05 24.74
C ILE A 173 14.89 1.45 25.20
N LYS A 174 14.82 0.96 26.45
CA LYS A 174 13.57 0.43 27.01
C LYS A 174 12.59 1.51 27.44
N SER A 175 13.04 2.75 27.59
CA SER A 175 12.21 3.88 28.03
C SER A 175 12.47 5.12 27.20
N LEU A 176 11.43 5.66 26.58
CA LEU A 176 11.49 6.90 25.83
C LEU A 176 11.90 8.08 26.72
N ASP A 177 11.42 8.10 27.98
CA ASP A 177 11.79 9.13 28.96
C ASP A 177 13.31 9.12 29.24
N THR A 178 13.90 7.94 29.34
CA THR A 178 15.34 7.78 29.50
C THR A 178 16.08 8.25 28.25
N MET A 179 15.61 7.87 27.06
CA MET A 179 16.26 8.24 25.81
C MET A 179 16.29 9.75 25.60
N VAL A 180 15.17 10.44 25.76
CA VAL A 180 15.11 11.92 25.57
C VAL A 180 15.82 12.68 26.68
N SER A 181 16.07 12.05 27.84
CA SER A 181 16.94 12.65 28.89
C SER A 181 18.43 12.60 28.51
N LYS A 182 18.82 11.72 27.58
CA LYS A 182 20.22 11.42 27.24
C LYS A 182 20.65 12.02 25.91
N ALA A 183 19.82 11.93 24.87
CA ALA A 183 20.12 12.42 23.54
C ALA A 183 18.84 12.71 22.75
N ALA A 184 18.97 13.37 21.60
CA ALA A 184 17.84 13.71 20.75
C ALA A 184 17.27 12.46 20.04
N VAL A 185 15.92 12.42 19.98
CA VAL A 185 15.10 11.37 19.40
C VAL A 185 14.11 12.00 18.44
N ALA A 186 13.98 11.47 17.23
CA ALA A 186 12.98 11.92 16.25
C ALA A 186 11.79 10.95 16.19
N PHE A 187 10.58 11.52 16.16
CA PHE A 187 9.33 10.77 16.09
C PHE A 187 8.29 11.51 15.22
N PRO A 188 7.57 10.82 14.30
CA PRO A 188 6.55 11.44 13.45
C PRO A 188 5.26 11.75 14.22
N LEU A 189 5.26 12.80 15.05
CA LEU A 189 4.15 13.11 15.96
C LEU A 189 2.89 13.63 15.23
N ASN A 190 3.04 14.15 14.02
CA ASN A 190 1.93 14.67 13.20
C ASN A 190 1.21 13.58 12.41
N ASP A 191 1.72 12.35 12.40
CA ASP A 191 1.14 11.25 11.67
C ASP A 191 0.33 10.34 12.61
N SER A 192 -0.95 10.12 12.25
CA SER A 192 -1.88 9.30 13.03
C SER A 192 -1.44 7.84 13.14
N TRP A 193 -0.75 7.31 12.14
CA TRP A 193 -0.17 5.98 12.11
C TRP A 193 0.86 5.77 13.24
N TYR A 194 1.64 6.80 13.56
CA TYR A 194 2.64 6.75 14.62
C TYR A 194 2.07 7.18 15.98
N ILE A 195 1.39 8.33 16.05
CA ILE A 195 0.90 8.87 17.34
C ILE A 195 -0.09 7.94 18.03
N GLY A 196 -0.88 7.17 17.24
CA GLY A 196 -1.80 6.17 17.76
C GLY A 196 -1.12 5.12 18.65
N GLY A 197 0.14 4.86 18.45
CA GLY A 197 0.95 3.93 19.21
C GLY A 197 1.13 4.24 20.70
N PHE A 198 0.86 5.48 21.12
CA PHE A 198 0.85 5.88 22.52
C PHE A 198 -0.48 5.52 23.23
N TYR A 199 -1.56 5.32 22.50
CA TYR A 199 -2.90 5.12 23.04
C TYR A 199 -3.26 3.62 23.07
N ASP A 200 -2.67 2.88 24.04
CA ASP A 200 -2.99 1.46 24.22
C ASP A 200 -4.49 1.27 24.51
N GLY A 201 -5.16 0.45 23.71
CA GLY A 201 -6.61 0.27 23.74
C GLY A 201 -7.37 1.24 22.82
N LEU A 202 -6.69 2.00 21.95
CA LEU A 202 -7.33 2.70 20.84
C LEU A 202 -7.95 1.68 19.89
N THR A 203 -9.23 1.84 19.57
CA THR A 203 -9.90 1.10 18.48
C THR A 203 -10.32 2.05 17.38
N LEU A 204 -10.20 1.63 16.12
CA LEU A 204 -10.38 2.50 14.95
C LEU A 204 -11.85 2.53 14.47
N PHE A 205 -12.63 1.49 14.73
CA PHE A 205 -13.97 1.29 14.15
C PHE A 205 -14.97 0.89 15.23
N GLY A 206 -15.22 1.80 16.19
CA GLY A 206 -16.07 1.55 17.35
C GLY A 206 -15.38 0.72 18.45
N GLU A 207 -16.15 0.39 19.51
CA GLU A 207 -15.60 -0.32 20.69
C GLU A 207 -15.11 -1.75 20.38
N ASP A 208 -15.74 -2.42 19.42
CA ASP A 208 -15.39 -3.77 18.98
C ASP A 208 -14.54 -3.83 17.70
N GLY A 209 -14.21 -2.66 17.12
CA GLY A 209 -13.38 -2.57 15.91
C GLY A 209 -14.09 -2.99 14.61
N THR A 210 -15.43 -3.08 14.60
CA THR A 210 -16.19 -3.63 13.46
C THR A 210 -17.11 -2.62 12.76
N ASP A 211 -17.31 -1.43 13.33
CA ASP A 211 -18.19 -0.38 12.79
C ASP A 211 -17.38 0.80 12.26
N PRO A 212 -17.15 0.89 10.92
CA PRO A 212 -16.38 1.98 10.34
C PRO A 212 -17.02 3.37 10.52
N ASP A 213 -18.32 3.44 10.79
CA ASP A 213 -19.02 4.71 11.00
C ASP A 213 -18.94 5.21 12.46
N ALA A 214 -18.59 4.34 13.39
CA ALA A 214 -18.46 4.69 14.82
C ALA A 214 -17.18 5.49 15.13
N GLY A 215 -16.22 5.54 14.22
CA GLY A 215 -14.97 6.27 14.37
C GLY A 215 -14.02 5.66 15.42
N MET A 216 -13.11 6.48 15.94
CA MET A 216 -12.09 6.07 16.92
C MET A 216 -12.64 6.12 18.35
N VAL A 217 -12.35 5.07 19.13
CA VAL A 217 -12.60 5.04 20.57
C VAL A 217 -11.27 5.07 21.31
N PHE A 218 -11.08 6.13 22.08
CA PHE A 218 -9.86 6.34 22.88
C PHE A 218 -9.94 5.65 24.24
N PRO A 219 -8.81 5.18 24.80
CA PRO A 219 -8.76 4.66 26.16
C PRO A 219 -9.12 5.74 27.19
N LYS A 220 -9.57 5.32 28.39
CA LYS A 220 -10.08 6.23 29.44
C LYS A 220 -9.04 7.26 29.91
N ASP A 221 -7.77 6.92 29.82
CA ASP A 221 -6.64 7.77 30.22
C ASP A 221 -6.01 8.56 29.04
N ALA A 222 -6.71 8.63 27.91
CA ALA A 222 -6.24 9.37 26.73
C ALA A 222 -5.90 10.83 27.02
N GLY A 223 -6.63 11.48 27.94
CA GLY A 223 -6.31 12.86 28.36
C GLY A 223 -4.94 12.98 29.04
N ASP A 224 -4.57 12.02 29.89
CA ASP A 224 -3.26 11.98 30.55
C ASP A 224 -2.15 11.66 29.56
N ILE A 225 -2.41 10.74 28.60
CA ILE A 225 -1.48 10.42 27.50
C ILE A 225 -1.27 11.65 26.63
N THR A 226 -2.33 12.37 26.26
CA THR A 226 -2.22 13.59 25.47
C THR A 226 -1.39 14.65 26.19
N LYS A 227 -1.60 14.80 27.51
CA LYS A 227 -0.77 15.72 28.31
C LYS A 227 0.71 15.32 28.28
N TYR A 228 1.01 14.03 28.44
CA TYR A 228 2.37 13.51 28.30
C TYR A 228 2.98 13.88 26.94
N LEU A 229 2.23 13.69 25.85
CA LEU A 229 2.70 14.04 24.50
C LEU A 229 2.97 15.54 24.32
N VAL A 230 2.15 16.42 24.93
CA VAL A 230 2.39 17.87 24.94
C VAL A 230 3.68 18.19 25.68
N ASP A 231 3.89 17.61 26.86
CA ASP A 231 5.11 17.78 27.65
C ASP A 231 6.34 17.22 26.92
N LEU A 232 6.21 16.07 26.26
CA LEU A 232 7.24 15.44 25.43
C LEU A 232 7.61 16.32 24.23
N ALA A 233 6.64 16.86 23.52
CA ALA A 233 6.87 17.77 22.38
C ALA A 233 7.57 19.07 22.76
N ALA A 234 7.49 19.47 24.03
CA ALA A 234 8.21 20.63 24.57
C ALA A 234 9.66 20.30 25.00
N ASN A 235 10.05 19.01 24.99
CA ASN A 235 11.39 18.59 25.34
C ASN A 235 12.37 18.91 24.19
N PRO A 236 13.49 19.61 24.44
CA PRO A 236 14.43 20.00 23.39
C PRO A 236 15.15 18.80 22.72
N ASN A 237 15.14 17.63 23.35
CA ASN A 237 15.68 16.39 22.80
C ASN A 237 14.60 15.54 22.09
N PHE A 238 13.36 16.01 21.98
CA PHE A 238 12.33 15.35 21.21
C PHE A 238 12.02 16.14 19.94
N HIS A 239 12.37 15.59 18.80
CA HIS A 239 12.19 16.24 17.51
C HIS A 239 10.95 15.67 16.81
N ASN A 240 10.02 16.52 16.45
CA ASN A 240 8.92 16.11 15.61
C ASN A 240 9.39 15.94 14.17
N SER A 241 9.43 14.70 13.71
CA SER A 241 9.83 14.32 12.35
C SER A 241 8.67 14.49 11.36
N ALA A 242 8.17 15.71 11.21
CA ALA A 242 7.28 16.00 10.10
C ALA A 242 8.05 15.80 8.78
N ASP A 243 7.36 15.32 7.74
CA ASP A 243 7.91 15.16 6.38
C ASP A 243 9.20 14.32 6.30
N ASN A 244 9.33 13.27 7.12
CA ASN A 244 10.51 12.39 7.17
C ASN A 244 11.83 13.09 7.56
N SER A 245 11.79 14.27 8.13
CA SER A 245 13.00 14.99 8.58
C SER A 245 13.88 14.19 9.54
N GLY A 246 13.30 13.26 10.31
CA GLY A 246 14.01 12.39 11.23
C GLY A 246 15.05 11.50 10.57
N LEU A 247 14.84 11.05 9.34
CA LEU A 247 15.85 10.32 8.59
C LEU A 247 17.07 11.20 8.29
N SER A 248 16.87 12.40 7.77
CA SER A 248 17.94 13.37 7.51
C SER A 248 18.68 13.79 8.79
N GLU A 249 17.95 13.93 9.91
CA GLU A 249 18.54 14.23 11.23
C GLU A 249 19.35 13.06 11.78
N MET A 250 18.92 11.81 11.52
CA MET A 250 19.70 10.61 11.85
C MET A 250 20.98 10.52 11.01
N GLN A 251 20.88 10.75 9.70
CA GLN A 251 22.03 10.76 8.78
C GLN A 251 23.06 11.84 9.16
N SER A 252 22.61 13.02 9.55
CA SER A 252 23.49 14.11 10.03
C SER A 252 24.02 13.90 11.45
N GLY A 253 23.50 12.91 12.19
CA GLY A 253 23.84 12.67 13.58
C GLY A 253 23.21 13.64 14.59
N THR A 254 22.25 14.46 14.16
CA THR A 254 21.50 15.41 15.01
C THR A 254 20.63 14.65 16.01
N VAL A 255 19.94 13.58 15.55
CA VAL A 255 19.21 12.67 16.44
C VAL A 255 19.93 11.32 16.54
N LYS A 256 19.68 10.61 17.62
CA LYS A 256 20.33 9.33 17.96
C LYS A 256 19.35 8.18 18.00
N ALA A 257 18.07 8.42 17.84
CA ALA A 257 17.04 7.42 17.60
C ALA A 257 15.96 8.00 16.67
N PHE A 258 15.35 7.15 15.88
CA PHE A 258 14.30 7.49 14.92
C PHE A 258 13.30 6.35 14.80
N PHE A 259 12.03 6.68 14.74
CA PHE A 259 10.94 5.71 14.59
C PHE A 259 10.50 5.68 13.13
N SER A 260 10.66 4.53 12.49
CA SER A 260 10.33 4.31 11.08
C SER A 260 10.20 2.81 10.79
N GLY A 261 9.80 2.46 9.59
CA GLY A 261 9.70 1.08 9.13
C GLY A 261 10.95 0.59 8.37
N SER A 262 10.82 -0.58 7.74
CA SER A 262 11.88 -1.22 6.95
C SER A 262 12.35 -0.37 5.76
N TRP A 263 11.50 0.48 5.21
CA TRP A 263 11.82 1.41 4.10
C TRP A 263 12.96 2.41 4.41
N SER A 264 13.26 2.66 5.68
CA SER A 264 14.40 3.51 6.08
C SER A 264 15.67 2.71 6.42
N ALA A 265 15.65 1.38 6.35
CA ALA A 265 16.71 0.53 6.86
C ALA A 265 18.04 0.73 6.12
N ALA A 266 18.00 0.82 4.79
CA ALA A 266 19.19 0.99 3.96
C ALA A 266 19.91 2.31 4.26
N ASP A 267 19.18 3.41 4.29
CA ASP A 267 19.71 4.74 4.56
C ASP A 267 20.28 4.87 5.98
N ILE A 268 19.58 4.31 6.96
CA ILE A 268 20.04 4.32 8.36
C ILE A 268 21.27 3.42 8.50
N LYS A 269 21.31 2.30 7.78
CA LYS A 269 22.47 1.42 7.74
C LYS A 269 23.70 2.11 7.14
N GLU A 270 23.50 2.87 6.08
CA GLU A 270 24.58 3.68 5.50
C GLU A 270 25.10 4.72 6.50
N ALA A 271 24.18 5.42 7.19
CA ALA A 271 24.54 6.47 8.15
C ALA A 271 25.26 5.93 9.40
N LEU A 272 24.78 4.84 9.99
CA LEU A 272 25.25 4.33 11.29
C LEU A 272 26.24 3.16 11.18
N GLY A 273 26.26 2.45 10.06
CA GLY A 273 27.13 1.29 9.86
C GLY A 273 26.95 0.22 10.93
N ALA A 274 28.04 -0.14 11.61
CA ALA A 274 28.01 -1.13 12.69
C ALA A 274 27.28 -0.66 13.97
N ASN A 275 27.05 0.65 14.10
CA ASN A 275 26.35 1.23 15.24
C ASN A 275 24.83 1.21 15.08
N MET A 276 24.30 0.85 13.91
CA MET A 276 22.87 0.70 13.73
C MET A 276 22.31 -0.34 14.70
N GLY A 277 21.35 0.08 15.50
CA GLY A 277 20.52 -0.77 16.35
C GLY A 277 19.08 -0.72 15.89
N VAL A 278 18.39 -1.85 16.03
CA VAL A 278 16.94 -1.97 15.83
C VAL A 278 16.35 -2.55 17.10
N ALA A 279 15.24 -2.00 17.57
CA ALA A 279 14.61 -2.44 18.80
C ALA A 279 13.10 -2.33 18.77
N GLN A 280 12.46 -3.06 19.70
CA GLN A 280 11.06 -2.86 20.03
C GLN A 280 10.82 -1.43 20.47
N LEU A 281 9.56 -0.99 20.36
CA LEU A 281 9.14 0.31 20.84
C LEU A 281 9.33 0.42 22.36
N PRO A 282 9.81 1.58 22.85
CA PRO A 282 10.07 1.78 24.28
C PRO A 282 8.77 1.91 25.08
N THR A 283 8.88 1.83 26.38
CA THR A 283 7.85 2.32 27.30
C THR A 283 7.94 3.83 27.46
N PHE A 284 6.86 4.45 27.93
CA PHE A 284 6.79 5.86 28.36
C PHE A 284 5.98 5.93 29.66
N THR A 285 6.18 7.00 30.46
CA THR A 285 5.61 7.04 31.82
C THR A 285 4.50 8.08 31.91
N VAL A 286 3.25 7.64 32.19
CA VAL A 286 2.11 8.51 32.42
C VAL A 286 1.71 8.41 33.90
N ASN A 287 1.71 9.54 34.60
CA ASN A 287 1.36 9.62 36.04
C ASN A 287 2.10 8.59 36.91
N GLY A 288 3.39 8.37 36.63
CA GLY A 288 4.24 7.39 37.32
C GLY A 288 4.03 5.92 36.94
N THR A 289 3.16 5.64 35.96
CA THR A 289 2.90 4.28 35.47
C THR A 289 3.53 4.09 34.09
N PRO A 290 4.44 3.12 33.92
CA PRO A 290 4.98 2.75 32.61
C PRO A 290 3.88 2.20 31.68
N LYS A 291 3.86 2.68 30.44
CA LYS A 291 2.99 2.21 29.36
C LYS A 291 3.84 1.74 28.19
N GLN A 292 3.41 0.68 27.55
CA GLN A 292 4.09 0.16 26.37
C GLN A 292 3.58 0.88 25.12
N MET A 293 4.46 1.51 24.37
CA MET A 293 4.16 2.01 23.02
C MET A 293 3.94 0.80 22.08
N LYS A 294 2.96 0.88 21.19
CA LYS A 294 2.62 -0.19 20.24
C LYS A 294 2.54 0.38 18.82
N SER A 295 2.96 -0.38 17.84
CA SER A 295 2.71 -0.06 16.42
C SER A 295 1.43 -0.74 15.94
N PHE A 296 0.82 -0.16 14.91
CA PHE A 296 -0.20 -0.87 14.14
C PHE A 296 0.47 -1.96 13.30
N ALA A 297 -0.22 -3.09 13.16
CA ALA A 297 0.13 -4.12 12.20
C ALA A 297 -0.81 -3.98 10.99
N ALA A 298 -0.22 -3.90 9.81
CA ALA A 298 -0.91 -3.78 8.53
C ALA A 298 -0.09 -4.47 7.45
N THR A 299 -0.54 -4.43 6.21
CA THR A 299 0.20 -4.91 5.05
C THR A 299 0.33 -3.83 4.00
N LYS A 300 1.31 -3.96 3.13
CA LYS A 300 1.34 -3.32 1.83
C LYS A 300 0.84 -4.32 0.81
N ALA A 301 0.00 -3.89 -0.10
CA ALA A 301 -0.65 -4.76 -1.07
C ALA A 301 -0.63 -4.14 -2.47
N ALA A 302 -0.61 -4.99 -3.49
CA ALA A 302 -0.80 -4.60 -4.87
C ALA A 302 -2.28 -4.69 -5.25
N ALA A 303 -2.77 -3.72 -6.02
CA ALA A 303 -4.13 -3.68 -6.52
C ALA A 303 -4.18 -3.30 -7.99
N TYR A 304 -5.28 -3.64 -8.65
CA TYR A 304 -5.58 -3.12 -9.97
C TYR A 304 -6.71 -2.11 -9.93
N ASN A 305 -6.64 -1.16 -10.84
CA ASN A 305 -7.70 -0.18 -11.05
C ASN A 305 -8.78 -0.77 -11.98
N PRO A 306 -10.05 -0.85 -11.55
CA PRO A 306 -11.12 -1.37 -12.42
C PRO A 306 -11.39 -0.47 -13.63
N ASN A 307 -10.92 0.80 -13.61
CA ASN A 307 -11.03 1.74 -14.72
C ASN A 307 -9.87 1.62 -15.73
N ALA A 308 -8.91 0.70 -15.53
CA ALA A 308 -7.81 0.41 -16.43
C ALA A 308 -8.32 0.06 -17.84
N LYS A 309 -7.57 0.41 -18.88
CA LYS A 309 -7.92 0.03 -20.26
C LYS A 309 -7.85 -1.48 -20.50
N ASN A 310 -6.93 -2.14 -19.80
CA ASN A 310 -6.71 -3.58 -19.86
C ASN A 310 -6.88 -4.20 -18.46
N PRO A 311 -8.09 -4.19 -17.87
CA PRO A 311 -8.29 -4.54 -16.46
C PRO A 311 -7.95 -6.01 -16.17
N LYS A 312 -8.05 -6.90 -17.17
CA LYS A 312 -7.65 -8.30 -17.02
C LYS A 312 -6.14 -8.44 -16.84
N ALA A 313 -5.35 -7.81 -17.70
CA ALA A 313 -3.89 -7.84 -17.59
C ALA A 313 -3.41 -7.14 -16.32
N ALA A 314 -4.05 -6.02 -15.94
CA ALA A 314 -3.78 -5.31 -14.70
C ALA A 314 -4.04 -6.19 -13.46
N ALA A 315 -5.19 -6.89 -13.42
CA ALA A 315 -5.52 -7.81 -12.32
C ALA A 315 -4.55 -9.00 -12.23
N GLN A 316 -4.14 -9.57 -13.37
CA GLN A 316 -3.16 -10.65 -13.42
C GLN A 316 -1.78 -10.16 -12.92
N PHE A 317 -1.35 -8.96 -13.32
CA PHE A 317 -0.09 -8.41 -12.85
C PHE A 317 -0.13 -8.05 -11.35
N ALA A 318 -1.21 -7.49 -10.86
CA ALA A 318 -1.40 -7.24 -9.42
C ALA A 318 -1.30 -8.55 -8.60
N ALA A 319 -1.92 -9.64 -9.09
CA ALA A 319 -1.80 -10.96 -8.47
C ALA A 319 -0.37 -11.50 -8.52
N TYR A 320 0.34 -11.28 -9.63
CA TYR A 320 1.72 -11.73 -9.81
C TYR A 320 2.69 -11.03 -8.86
N LEU A 321 2.51 -9.73 -8.60
CA LEU A 321 3.33 -8.96 -7.65
C LEU A 321 3.36 -9.60 -6.25
N GLY A 322 2.24 -10.16 -5.77
CA GLY A 322 2.17 -10.86 -4.49
C GLY A 322 2.44 -12.38 -4.58
N SER A 323 2.88 -12.91 -5.72
CA SER A 323 3.18 -14.33 -5.86
C SER A 323 4.42 -14.74 -5.05
N THR A 324 4.51 -16.02 -4.68
CA THR A 324 5.68 -16.56 -3.96
C THR A 324 6.99 -16.32 -4.72
N GLU A 325 6.97 -16.35 -6.04
CA GLU A 325 8.14 -16.11 -6.87
C GLU A 325 8.57 -14.65 -6.79
N SER A 326 7.62 -13.73 -6.98
CA SER A 326 7.85 -12.28 -6.85
C SER A 326 8.34 -11.91 -5.45
N GLN A 327 7.77 -12.51 -4.40
CA GLN A 327 8.17 -12.27 -3.00
C GLN A 327 9.59 -12.73 -2.69
N LYS A 328 10.02 -13.89 -3.22
CA LYS A 328 11.41 -14.33 -3.12
C LYS A 328 12.37 -13.37 -3.79
N LEU A 329 11.97 -12.84 -4.95
CA LEU A 329 12.74 -11.85 -5.69
C LEU A 329 12.82 -10.53 -4.92
N HIS A 330 11.69 -10.09 -4.34
CA HIS A 330 11.62 -8.88 -3.49
C HIS A 330 12.60 -8.95 -2.32
N TYR A 331 12.61 -10.06 -1.60
CA TYR A 331 13.52 -10.29 -0.48
C TYR A 331 15.00 -10.21 -0.87
N THR A 332 15.35 -10.53 -2.11
CA THR A 332 16.75 -10.50 -2.59
C THR A 332 17.13 -9.19 -3.27
N ALA A 333 16.19 -8.50 -3.89
CA ALA A 333 16.44 -7.26 -4.64
C ALA A 333 16.37 -6.03 -3.74
N VAL A 334 15.41 -5.99 -2.83
CA VAL A 334 15.27 -4.92 -1.83
C VAL A 334 16.03 -5.35 -0.58
N SER A 335 17.30 -4.94 -0.47
CA SER A 335 18.15 -5.26 0.68
C SER A 335 17.67 -4.46 1.90
N TYR A 336 17.05 -5.15 2.84
CA TYR A 336 16.72 -4.59 4.15
C TYR A 336 17.88 -4.72 5.14
#